data_ca7a2a532d3304a84d37f577d665ab29
#
_entry.id   ca7a2a532d3304a84d37f577d665ab29
#
_cell.length_a   1.000
_cell.length_b   1.000
_cell.length_c   1.000
_cell.angle_alpha   90.00
_cell.angle_beta   90.00
_cell.angle_gamma   90.00
#
_symmetry.space_group_name_H-M   'P 1'
#
loop_
_entity.id
_entity.type
_entity.pdbx_description
1 polymer ?
#
loop_
_entity_poly.entity_id
_entity_poly.type
_entity_poly.pdbx_seq_one_letter_code
_entity_poly.pdbx_strand_id
1 'polypeptide(L)'
;FSNSYYTSEPVLLVRKDGKYASAKTLEDFKDAKITSQQGVYLYNLIDQLSGAKKETAMGDFAQMRQALESGVIDGYISERPEALTAETANSNFKMIQFEKGFEVGEEDASIAIGMRKDDNRIEQANAAIAKITTNDQVKLMDEMIQKQPVDTDSETTNESFFSQVAKILAENWPQFLRGAGLTLLISITGTIAGLIIGLLIGVYRTAPASK
;
A
#
# COMPACT_ATOMS: atom_id res chain seq x y z
N PHE A 1 -12.45 -12.41 -13.75
CA PHE A 1 -11.56 -12.92 -12.71
C PHE A 1 -11.50 -14.43 -12.79
N SER A 2 -10.39 -15.05 -12.36
CA SER A 2 -10.30 -16.49 -12.15
C SER A 2 -11.12 -16.94 -10.93
N ASN A 3 -11.16 -18.26 -10.68
CA ASN A 3 -11.52 -18.78 -9.38
C ASN A 3 -10.54 -18.24 -8.32
N SER A 4 -11.00 -18.16 -7.06
CA SER A 4 -10.12 -17.77 -5.95
C SER A 4 -8.99 -18.79 -5.78
N TYR A 5 -7.77 -18.30 -5.60
CA TYR A 5 -6.59 -19.13 -5.32
C TYR A 5 -6.09 -18.97 -3.89
N TYR A 6 -6.58 -18.00 -3.16
CA TYR A 6 -6.24 -17.77 -1.75
C TYR A 6 -7.40 -17.04 -1.07
N THR A 7 -7.68 -17.41 0.17
CA THR A 7 -8.59 -16.65 1.03
C THR A 7 -7.76 -15.97 2.09
N SER A 8 -7.78 -14.63 2.09
CA SER A 8 -7.01 -13.84 3.02
C SER A 8 -7.73 -13.71 4.36
N GLU A 9 -6.97 -13.83 5.44
CA GLU A 9 -7.46 -13.59 6.79
C GLU A 9 -6.98 -12.22 7.26
N PRO A 10 -7.89 -11.29 7.61
CA PRO A 10 -7.51 -10.05 8.25
C PRO A 10 -6.90 -10.31 9.62
N VAL A 11 -5.79 -9.64 9.88
CA VAL A 11 -5.03 -9.73 11.12
C VAL A 11 -4.68 -8.33 11.62
N LEU A 12 -4.23 -8.22 12.84
CA LEU A 12 -3.75 -6.97 13.41
C LEU A 12 -2.24 -7.02 13.58
N LEU A 13 -1.55 -5.97 13.11
CA LEU A 13 -0.14 -5.76 13.40
C LEU A 13 0.00 -4.71 14.49
N VAL A 14 0.78 -5.04 15.53
CA VAL A 14 1.03 -4.18 16.69
C VAL A 14 2.52 -4.12 17.00
N ARG A 15 2.95 -3.19 17.86
CA ARG A 15 4.31 -3.26 18.42
C ARG A 15 4.43 -4.39 19.43
N LYS A 16 5.54 -5.11 19.39
CA LYS A 16 5.83 -6.24 20.28
C LYS A 16 5.98 -5.82 21.75
N ASP A 17 6.49 -4.63 21.99
CA ASP A 17 6.62 -4.00 23.30
C ASP A 17 5.41 -3.14 23.68
N GLY A 18 4.39 -3.05 22.81
CA GLY A 18 3.19 -2.25 23.00
C GLY A 18 2.17 -2.88 23.94
N LYS A 19 1.27 -2.04 24.45
CA LYS A 19 0.18 -2.43 25.37
C LYS A 19 -0.66 -3.61 24.83
N TYR A 20 -0.82 -3.71 23.53
CA TYR A 20 -1.73 -4.66 22.87
C TYR A 20 -1.02 -5.93 22.34
N ALA A 21 0.28 -6.10 22.63
CA ALA A 21 1.06 -7.25 22.17
C ALA A 21 0.58 -8.61 22.70
N SER A 22 -0.16 -8.62 23.81
CA SER A 22 -0.72 -9.81 24.42
C SER A 22 -2.22 -10.00 24.17
N ALA A 23 -2.82 -9.18 23.32
CA ALA A 23 -4.24 -9.28 22.93
C ALA A 23 -4.54 -10.64 22.31
N LYS A 24 -5.70 -11.20 22.60
CA LYS A 24 -6.16 -12.51 22.13
C LYS A 24 -7.53 -12.44 21.44
N THR A 25 -8.30 -11.40 21.74
CA THR A 25 -9.66 -11.20 21.25
C THR A 25 -9.82 -9.79 20.69
N LEU A 26 -10.88 -9.57 19.91
CA LEU A 26 -11.20 -8.26 19.34
C LEU A 26 -11.56 -7.22 20.41
N GLU A 27 -12.00 -7.67 21.59
CA GLU A 27 -12.37 -6.81 22.72
C GLU A 27 -11.17 -6.25 23.48
N ASP A 28 -9.98 -6.83 23.30
CA ASP A 28 -8.77 -6.41 24.00
C ASP A 28 -8.20 -5.06 23.50
N PHE A 29 -8.76 -4.50 22.45
CA PHE A 29 -8.27 -3.27 21.79
C PHE A 29 -8.97 -1.99 22.25
N LYS A 30 -9.60 -2.01 23.40
CA LYS A 30 -10.23 -0.80 23.96
C LYS A 30 -9.24 0.35 24.07
N ASP A 31 -9.65 1.51 23.54
CA ASP A 31 -8.86 2.76 23.44
C ASP A 31 -7.65 2.69 22.51
N ALA A 32 -7.40 1.56 21.83
CA ALA A 32 -6.31 1.42 20.86
C ALA A 32 -6.56 2.32 19.65
N LYS A 33 -5.54 3.03 19.21
CA LYS A 33 -5.53 3.83 17.98
C LYS A 33 -5.25 2.90 16.80
N ILE A 34 -6.27 2.57 16.04
CA ILE A 34 -6.19 1.61 14.94
C ILE A 34 -6.50 2.28 13.61
N THR A 35 -5.71 1.95 12.61
CA THR A 35 -5.93 2.36 11.22
C THR A 35 -5.91 1.16 10.27
N SER A 36 -6.09 1.43 9.00
CA SER A 36 -5.88 0.50 7.88
C SER A 36 -5.67 1.28 6.60
N GLN A 37 -5.45 0.57 5.49
CA GLN A 37 -5.24 1.18 4.19
C GLN A 37 -6.51 1.84 3.68
N GLN A 38 -6.35 2.99 3.03
CA GLN A 38 -7.45 3.75 2.43
C GLN A 38 -8.05 3.02 1.24
N GLY A 39 -9.39 3.01 1.15
CA GLY A 39 -10.12 2.50 -0.01
C GLY A 39 -10.28 0.99 -0.06
N VAL A 40 -9.92 0.27 1.02
CA VAL A 40 -10.10 -1.19 1.13
C VAL A 40 -11.07 -1.55 2.25
N TYR A 41 -11.69 -2.72 2.17
CA TYR A 41 -12.67 -3.22 3.14
C TYR A 41 -12.10 -3.33 4.57
N LEU A 42 -10.80 -3.56 4.70
CA LEU A 42 -10.09 -3.71 5.99
C LEU A 42 -10.30 -2.53 6.94
N TYR A 43 -10.45 -1.32 6.40
CA TYR A 43 -10.69 -0.14 7.22
C TYR A 43 -12.03 -0.18 7.97
N ASN A 44 -13.05 -0.83 7.38
CA ASN A 44 -14.35 -0.99 8.02
C ASN A 44 -14.32 -2.05 9.14
N LEU A 45 -13.37 -2.98 9.11
CA LEU A 45 -13.22 -4.00 10.14
C LEU A 45 -12.80 -3.44 11.49
N ILE A 46 -12.27 -2.19 11.52
CA ILE A 46 -11.95 -1.51 12.79
C ILE A 46 -13.19 -1.37 13.67
N ASP A 47 -14.38 -1.27 13.07
CA ASP A 47 -15.64 -1.13 13.80
C ASP A 47 -16.02 -2.40 14.58
N GLN A 48 -15.37 -3.54 14.30
CA GLN A 48 -15.51 -4.80 15.06
C GLN A 48 -14.62 -4.85 16.30
N LEU A 49 -13.66 -3.94 16.44
CA LEU A 49 -12.80 -3.83 17.62
C LEU A 49 -13.51 -3.01 18.70
N SER A 50 -13.95 -3.66 19.76
CA SER A 50 -14.75 -3.03 20.81
C SER A 50 -14.02 -1.88 21.50
N GLY A 51 -14.49 -0.65 21.27
CA GLY A 51 -13.94 0.56 21.91
C GLY A 51 -12.59 1.03 21.38
N ALA A 52 -12.13 0.52 20.24
CA ALA A 52 -10.96 1.05 19.55
C ALA A 52 -11.24 2.45 18.97
N LYS A 53 -10.20 3.26 18.87
CA LYS A 53 -10.23 4.57 18.22
C LYS A 53 -9.85 4.40 16.75
N LYS A 54 -10.78 4.66 15.87
CA LYS A 54 -10.58 4.57 14.43
C LYS A 54 -9.83 5.81 13.94
N GLU A 55 -8.55 5.64 13.64
CA GLU A 55 -7.70 6.70 13.11
C GLU A 55 -7.91 6.86 11.59
N THR A 56 -7.47 7.99 11.04
CA THR A 56 -7.57 8.24 9.59
C THR A 56 -6.87 7.16 8.78
N ALA A 57 -7.54 6.65 7.74
CA ALA A 57 -6.96 5.67 6.84
C ALA A 57 -5.71 6.22 6.13
N MET A 58 -4.69 5.38 5.93
CA MET A 58 -3.42 5.74 5.34
C MET A 58 -3.28 5.23 3.90
N GLY A 59 -2.46 5.90 3.09
CA GLY A 59 -2.36 5.60 1.66
C GLY A 59 -1.65 4.28 1.35
N ASP A 60 -0.66 3.89 2.17
CA ASP A 60 0.17 2.71 1.92
C ASP A 60 0.68 2.06 3.22
N PHE A 61 1.23 0.86 3.09
CA PHE A 61 1.75 0.09 4.21
C PHE A 61 3.03 0.69 4.80
N ALA A 62 3.85 1.40 4.04
CA ALA A 62 5.06 2.03 4.54
C ALA A 62 4.71 3.13 5.55
N GLN A 63 3.71 3.95 5.25
CA GLN A 63 3.19 4.96 6.18
C GLN A 63 2.64 4.33 7.46
N MET A 64 1.87 3.24 7.34
CA MET A 64 1.31 2.55 8.50
C MET A 64 2.39 1.94 9.39
N ARG A 65 3.40 1.29 8.79
CA ARG A 65 4.55 0.75 9.53
C ARG A 65 5.32 1.84 10.26
N GLN A 66 5.58 2.97 9.60
CA GLN A 66 6.26 4.12 10.23
C GLN A 66 5.42 4.72 11.37
N ALA A 67 4.11 4.87 11.20
CA ALA A 67 3.22 5.36 12.24
C ALA A 67 3.13 4.41 13.44
N LEU A 68 3.15 3.08 13.19
CA LEU A 68 3.18 2.05 14.22
C LEU A 68 4.50 2.10 15.00
N GLU A 69 5.63 2.17 14.30
CA GLU A 69 6.95 2.20 14.92
C GLU A 69 7.14 3.44 15.78
N SER A 70 6.71 4.60 15.30
CA SER A 70 6.79 5.87 16.03
C SER A 70 5.74 6.01 17.18
N GLY A 71 4.80 5.07 17.30
CA GLY A 71 3.75 5.10 18.32
C GLY A 71 2.62 6.09 18.07
N VAL A 72 2.49 6.62 16.88
CA VAL A 72 1.35 7.46 16.46
C VAL A 72 0.06 6.64 16.45
N ILE A 73 0.15 5.38 16.02
CA ILE A 73 -0.91 4.37 16.11
C ILE A 73 -0.46 3.21 17.00
N ASP A 74 -1.42 2.47 17.52
CA ASP A 74 -1.17 1.28 18.34
C ASP A 74 -1.18 -0.01 17.52
N GLY A 75 -1.84 0.03 16.36
CA GLY A 75 -1.90 -1.08 15.42
C GLY A 75 -2.58 -0.71 14.12
N TYR A 76 -2.49 -1.61 13.15
CA TYR A 76 -3.27 -1.51 11.91
C TYR A 76 -3.78 -2.87 11.47
N ILE A 77 -4.96 -2.87 10.83
CA ILE A 77 -5.53 -4.08 10.22
C ILE A 77 -4.93 -4.25 8.83
N SER A 78 -4.46 -5.45 8.56
CA SER A 78 -3.87 -5.85 7.30
C SER A 78 -4.26 -7.29 6.96
N GLU A 79 -3.95 -7.71 5.76
CA GLU A 79 -4.03 -9.12 5.39
C GLU A 79 -2.83 -9.89 5.94
N ARG A 80 -3.05 -11.17 6.29
CA ARG A 80 -2.03 -12.03 6.88
C ARG A 80 -0.68 -12.03 6.13
N PRO A 81 -0.63 -12.10 4.78
CA PRO A 81 0.65 -12.09 4.06
C PRO A 81 1.46 -10.80 4.26
N GLU A 82 0.80 -9.66 4.25
CA GLU A 82 1.48 -8.37 4.50
C GLU A 82 1.97 -8.26 5.95
N ALA A 83 1.11 -8.59 6.92
CA ALA A 83 1.45 -8.53 8.33
C ALA A 83 2.63 -9.46 8.67
N LEU A 84 2.66 -10.66 8.10
CA LEU A 84 3.76 -11.61 8.29
C LEU A 84 5.06 -11.11 7.65
N THR A 85 4.98 -10.47 6.48
CA THR A 85 6.12 -9.82 5.84
C THR A 85 6.65 -8.68 6.72
N ALA A 86 5.77 -7.84 7.26
CA ALA A 86 6.16 -6.73 8.13
C ALA A 86 6.79 -7.22 9.46
N GLU A 87 6.24 -8.29 10.08
CA GLU A 87 6.79 -8.90 11.29
C GLU A 87 8.17 -9.53 11.02
N THR A 88 8.35 -10.16 9.86
CA THR A 88 9.63 -10.76 9.46
C THR A 88 10.68 -9.69 9.20
N ALA A 89 10.30 -8.56 8.58
CA ALA A 89 11.19 -7.45 8.27
C ALA A 89 11.56 -6.62 9.51
N ASN A 90 10.69 -6.54 10.52
CA ASN A 90 10.93 -5.74 11.72
C ASN A 90 10.57 -6.54 12.99
N SER A 91 11.60 -6.94 13.73
CA SER A 91 11.46 -7.74 14.96
C SER A 91 10.69 -7.03 16.09
N ASN A 92 10.46 -5.72 15.99
CA ASN A 92 9.65 -4.93 16.94
C ASN A 92 8.15 -5.06 16.66
N PHE A 93 7.76 -5.63 15.53
CA PHE A 93 6.37 -5.86 15.20
C PHE A 93 5.91 -7.26 15.62
N LYS A 94 4.62 -7.38 15.84
CA LYS A 94 3.95 -8.63 16.15
C LYS A 94 2.60 -8.70 15.46
N MET A 95 2.40 -9.74 14.70
CA MET A 95 1.10 -10.08 14.13
C MET A 95 0.22 -10.75 15.19
N ILE A 96 -0.99 -10.26 15.35
CA ILE A 96 -2.03 -10.87 16.19
C ILE A 96 -3.06 -11.52 15.28
N GLN A 97 -3.13 -12.84 15.36
CA GLN A 97 -4.17 -13.64 14.72
C GLN A 97 -5.11 -14.15 15.81
N PHE A 98 -6.41 -13.99 15.59
CA PHE A 98 -7.44 -14.33 16.58
C PHE A 98 -7.99 -15.72 16.32
N GLU A 99 -8.37 -16.46 17.37
CA GLU A 99 -9.07 -17.74 17.22
C GLU A 99 -10.43 -17.53 16.54
N LYS A 100 -11.16 -16.50 16.98
CA LYS A 100 -12.34 -15.99 16.29
C LYS A 100 -11.95 -14.66 15.63
N GLY A 101 -11.62 -14.73 14.34
CA GLY A 101 -11.18 -13.58 13.54
C GLY A 101 -12.29 -12.59 13.24
N PHE A 102 -11.97 -11.64 12.39
CA PHE A 102 -12.93 -10.67 11.89
C PHE A 102 -14.03 -11.34 11.05
N GLU A 103 -15.24 -10.83 11.14
CA GLU A 103 -16.32 -11.20 10.24
C GLU A 103 -16.11 -10.49 8.89
N VAL A 104 -15.89 -11.25 7.83
CA VAL A 104 -15.60 -10.74 6.48
C VAL A 104 -16.52 -11.45 5.48
N GLY A 105 -17.02 -10.71 4.50
CA GLY A 105 -17.71 -11.30 3.37
C GLY A 105 -16.79 -12.21 2.55
N GLU A 106 -17.30 -13.35 2.08
CA GLU A 106 -16.50 -14.28 1.28
C GLU A 106 -15.88 -13.62 0.04
N GLU A 107 -16.59 -12.68 -0.58
CA GLU A 107 -16.09 -11.94 -1.76
C GLU A 107 -14.92 -11.02 -1.41
N ASP A 108 -14.94 -10.37 -0.24
CA ASP A 108 -13.92 -9.44 0.21
C ASP A 108 -12.62 -10.17 0.61
N ALA A 109 -12.74 -11.38 1.13
CA ALA A 109 -11.61 -12.20 1.54
C ALA A 109 -10.96 -12.98 0.38
N SER A 110 -11.63 -13.10 -0.76
CA SER A 110 -11.22 -13.94 -1.88
C SER A 110 -10.21 -13.23 -2.79
N ILE A 111 -9.06 -13.85 -3.01
CA ILE A 111 -8.04 -13.37 -3.93
C ILE A 111 -8.06 -14.18 -5.22
N ALA A 112 -8.21 -13.49 -6.35
CA ALA A 112 -8.31 -14.07 -7.68
C ALA A 112 -7.42 -13.35 -8.69
N ILE A 113 -7.12 -14.01 -9.81
CA ILE A 113 -6.32 -13.43 -10.89
C ILE A 113 -7.22 -12.56 -11.76
N GLY A 114 -6.87 -11.27 -11.88
CA GLY A 114 -7.52 -10.35 -12.81
C GLY A 114 -6.96 -10.55 -14.23
N MET A 115 -7.85 -10.73 -15.22
CA MET A 115 -7.49 -10.84 -16.64
C MET A 115 -8.33 -9.87 -17.46
N ARG A 116 -7.90 -9.62 -18.71
CA ARG A 116 -8.70 -8.85 -19.65
C ARG A 116 -10.01 -9.58 -19.94
N LYS A 117 -11.06 -8.81 -20.25
CA LYS A 117 -12.33 -9.39 -20.68
C LYS A 117 -12.09 -10.30 -21.90
N ASP A 118 -12.71 -11.47 -21.90
CA ASP A 118 -12.63 -12.48 -22.96
C ASP A 118 -11.21 -13.08 -23.18
N ASP A 119 -10.34 -13.03 -22.15
CA ASP A 119 -9.06 -13.71 -22.21
C ASP A 119 -9.23 -15.23 -22.10
N ASN A 120 -8.84 -15.96 -23.14
CA ASN A 120 -8.99 -17.41 -23.24
C ASN A 120 -8.10 -18.21 -22.26
N ARG A 121 -7.15 -17.54 -21.57
CA ARG A 121 -6.29 -18.17 -20.57
C ARG A 121 -6.98 -18.34 -19.21
N ILE A 122 -8.17 -17.77 -19.01
CA ILE A 122 -8.90 -17.87 -17.73
C ILE A 122 -9.22 -19.34 -17.39
N GLU A 123 -9.58 -20.15 -18.38
CA GLU A 123 -9.85 -21.58 -18.17
C GLU A 123 -8.60 -22.35 -17.76
N GLN A 124 -7.44 -22.02 -18.37
CA GLN A 124 -6.17 -22.63 -18.01
C GLN A 124 -5.74 -22.24 -16.60
N ALA A 125 -5.94 -20.97 -16.20
CA ALA A 125 -5.68 -20.50 -14.86
C ALA A 125 -6.56 -21.23 -13.84
N ASN A 126 -7.87 -21.35 -14.09
CA ASN A 126 -8.79 -22.08 -13.22
C ASN A 126 -8.43 -23.56 -13.11
N ALA A 127 -8.04 -24.21 -14.21
CA ALA A 127 -7.57 -25.59 -14.20
C ALA A 127 -6.25 -25.79 -13.42
N ALA A 128 -5.40 -24.78 -13.39
CA ALA A 128 -4.19 -24.80 -12.57
C ALA A 128 -4.51 -24.59 -11.09
N ILE A 129 -5.38 -23.63 -10.76
CA ILE A 129 -5.82 -23.33 -9.39
C ILE A 129 -6.52 -24.57 -8.78
N ALA A 130 -7.35 -25.26 -9.55
CA ALA A 130 -8.06 -26.46 -9.08
C ALA A 130 -7.15 -27.62 -8.65
N LYS A 131 -5.84 -27.59 -9.04
CA LYS A 131 -4.86 -28.61 -8.64
C LYS A 131 -4.18 -28.27 -7.30
N ILE A 132 -4.41 -27.08 -6.76
CA ILE A 132 -3.79 -26.62 -5.52
C ILE A 132 -4.82 -26.74 -4.40
N THR A 133 -4.52 -27.56 -3.39
CA THR A 133 -5.39 -27.71 -2.22
C THR A 133 -5.33 -26.47 -1.32
N THR A 134 -6.34 -26.24 -0.49
CA THR A 134 -6.36 -25.09 0.45
C THR A 134 -5.15 -25.11 1.39
N ASN A 135 -4.75 -26.29 1.86
CA ASN A 135 -3.56 -26.42 2.71
C ASN A 135 -2.27 -26.09 1.96
N ASP A 136 -2.18 -26.48 0.68
CA ASP A 136 -1.02 -26.13 -0.15
C ASP A 136 -0.97 -24.64 -0.44
N GLN A 137 -2.12 -23.97 -0.58
CA GLN A 137 -2.19 -22.52 -0.78
C GLN A 137 -1.55 -21.75 0.39
N VAL A 138 -1.93 -22.08 1.63
CA VAL A 138 -1.35 -21.46 2.83
C VAL A 138 0.13 -21.73 2.93
N LYS A 139 0.55 -22.99 2.74
CA LYS A 139 1.96 -23.38 2.80
C LYS A 139 2.80 -22.67 1.75
N LEU A 140 2.33 -22.61 0.50
CA LEU A 140 3.04 -21.92 -0.58
C LEU A 140 3.14 -20.41 -0.29
N MET A 141 2.11 -19.81 0.27
CA MET A 141 2.13 -18.40 0.65
C MET A 141 3.20 -18.15 1.73
N ASP A 142 3.22 -18.94 2.79
CA ASP A 142 4.19 -18.84 3.87
C ASP A 142 5.63 -19.06 3.36
N GLU A 143 5.84 -20.04 2.50
CA GLU A 143 7.16 -20.29 1.88
C GLU A 143 7.60 -19.10 1.01
N MET A 144 6.69 -18.49 0.27
CA MET A 144 7.00 -17.33 -0.56
C MET A 144 7.35 -16.11 0.28
N ILE A 145 6.63 -15.86 1.38
CA ILE A 145 6.93 -14.76 2.30
C ILE A 145 8.32 -14.95 2.93
N GLN A 146 8.66 -16.17 3.36
CA GLN A 146 9.99 -16.45 3.93
C GLN A 146 11.13 -16.31 2.92
N LYS A 147 10.85 -16.49 1.64
CA LYS A 147 11.83 -16.32 0.54
C LYS A 147 11.92 -14.90 -0.01
N GLN A 148 11.00 -14.02 0.39
CA GLN A 148 11.13 -12.63 0.01
C GLN A 148 12.44 -12.08 0.60
N PRO A 149 13.25 -11.37 -0.21
CA PRO A 149 14.34 -10.62 0.37
C PRO A 149 13.71 -9.67 1.38
N VAL A 150 14.03 -9.88 2.64
CA VAL A 150 13.72 -8.90 3.67
C VAL A 150 14.54 -7.70 3.26
N ASP A 151 13.87 -6.62 2.80
CA ASP A 151 14.52 -5.34 2.68
C ASP A 151 14.89 -4.91 4.12
N THR A 152 16.05 -5.43 4.56
CA THR A 152 16.71 -5.02 5.80
C THR A 152 17.19 -3.57 5.73
N ASP A 153 16.83 -2.84 4.68
CA ASP A 153 17.04 -1.40 4.58
C ASP A 153 16.20 -0.59 5.59
N SER A 154 15.36 -1.25 6.41
CA SER A 154 14.90 -0.71 7.69
C SER A 154 15.84 -1.02 8.86
N GLU A 155 17.09 -1.48 8.61
CA GLU A 155 18.11 -1.14 9.57
C GLU A 155 18.08 0.37 9.71
N THR A 156 17.83 0.84 10.92
CA THR A 156 18.21 2.15 11.41
C THR A 156 19.72 2.34 11.20
N THR A 157 20.14 2.31 9.94
CA THR A 157 21.42 2.86 9.57
C THR A 157 21.29 4.33 9.91
N ASN A 158 22.14 4.81 10.79
CA ASN A 158 22.45 6.23 10.97
C ASN A 158 23.00 6.83 9.66
N GLU A 159 22.47 6.38 8.51
CA GLU A 159 22.75 7.01 7.24
C GLU A 159 22.10 8.38 7.27
N SER A 160 22.96 9.38 7.17
CA SER A 160 22.52 10.77 7.06
C SER A 160 21.43 10.87 5.99
N PHE A 161 20.36 11.62 6.25
CA PHE A 161 19.31 11.94 5.26
C PHE A 161 19.87 12.24 3.88
N PHE A 162 21.00 12.94 3.83
CA PHE A 162 21.69 13.27 2.57
C PHE A 162 22.29 12.05 1.85
N SER A 163 22.75 11.02 2.56
CA SER A 163 23.28 9.81 1.92
C SER A 163 22.14 8.98 1.31
N GLN A 164 20.99 8.91 1.98
CA GLN A 164 19.79 8.25 1.46
C GLN A 164 19.26 8.96 0.20
N VAL A 165 19.19 10.30 0.24
CA VAL A 165 18.80 11.10 -0.93
C VAL A 165 19.78 10.89 -2.09
N ALA A 166 21.08 10.86 -1.82
CA ALA A 166 22.10 10.62 -2.85
C ALA A 166 21.97 9.23 -3.48
N LYS A 167 21.69 8.19 -2.68
CA LYS A 167 21.46 6.82 -3.14
C LYS A 167 20.22 6.75 -4.05
N ILE A 168 19.09 7.31 -3.61
CA ILE A 168 17.84 7.37 -4.40
C ILE A 168 18.05 8.10 -5.72
N LEU A 169 18.76 9.24 -5.70
CA LEU A 169 19.10 9.99 -6.90
C LEU A 169 20.00 9.19 -7.85
N ALA A 170 21.02 8.50 -7.33
CA ALA A 170 21.93 7.70 -8.15
C ALA A 170 21.24 6.51 -8.81
N GLU A 171 20.37 5.82 -8.08
CA GLU A 171 19.62 4.65 -8.58
C GLU A 171 18.53 5.03 -9.57
N ASN A 172 17.87 6.19 -9.39
CA ASN A 172 16.72 6.60 -10.18
C ASN A 172 17.03 7.79 -11.12
N TRP A 173 18.29 8.11 -11.34
CA TRP A 173 18.71 9.26 -12.16
C TRP A 173 18.03 9.35 -13.53
N PRO A 174 17.86 8.25 -14.31
CA PRO A 174 17.19 8.33 -15.61
C PRO A 174 15.72 8.78 -15.51
N GLN A 175 15.04 8.40 -14.44
CA GLN A 175 13.65 8.80 -14.21
C GLN A 175 13.53 10.29 -13.86
N PHE A 176 14.46 10.79 -13.02
CA PHE A 176 14.53 12.22 -12.69
C PHE A 176 14.82 13.08 -13.92
N LEU A 177 15.79 12.66 -14.76
CA LEU A 177 16.09 13.37 -16.01
C LEU A 177 14.91 13.40 -16.97
N ARG A 178 14.21 12.27 -17.11
CA ARG A 178 13.03 12.20 -17.97
C ARG A 178 11.89 13.09 -17.45
N GLY A 179 11.66 13.12 -16.15
CA GLY A 179 10.67 14.01 -15.52
C GLY A 179 11.03 15.48 -15.69
N ALA A 180 12.28 15.86 -15.40
CA ALA A 180 12.78 17.21 -15.58
C ALA A 180 12.71 17.67 -17.05
N GLY A 181 13.10 16.80 -17.98
CA GLY A 181 13.03 17.06 -19.41
C GLY A 181 11.59 17.31 -19.89
N LEU A 182 10.64 16.50 -19.43
CA LEU A 182 9.22 16.66 -19.75
C LEU A 182 8.66 17.98 -19.19
N THR A 183 9.02 18.32 -17.95
CA THR A 183 8.60 19.57 -17.30
C THR A 183 9.15 20.79 -18.07
N LEU A 184 10.42 20.77 -18.46
CA LEU A 184 11.02 21.83 -19.25
C LEU A 184 10.34 21.96 -20.61
N LEU A 185 10.07 20.86 -21.30
CA LEU A 185 9.38 20.85 -22.58
C LEU A 185 7.99 21.48 -22.48
N ILE A 186 7.19 21.10 -21.50
CA ILE A 186 5.85 21.65 -21.27
C ILE A 186 5.95 23.15 -20.92
N SER A 187 6.89 23.52 -20.09
CA SER A 187 7.07 24.93 -19.66
C SER A 187 7.48 25.83 -20.84
N ILE A 188 8.45 25.39 -21.64
CA ILE A 188 8.91 26.15 -22.81
C ILE A 188 7.81 26.27 -23.86
N THR A 189 7.15 25.17 -24.20
CA THR A 189 6.05 25.18 -25.19
C THR A 189 4.88 26.05 -24.73
N GLY A 190 4.50 25.96 -23.45
CA GLY A 190 3.47 26.81 -22.87
C GLY A 190 3.82 28.30 -22.89
N THR A 191 5.07 28.63 -22.57
CA THR A 191 5.56 30.01 -22.60
C THR A 191 5.55 30.58 -24.01
N ILE A 192 6.06 29.83 -25.01
CA ILE A 192 6.05 30.23 -26.42
C ILE A 192 4.62 30.44 -26.92
N ALA A 193 3.73 29.48 -26.64
CA ALA A 193 2.34 29.58 -27.05
C ALA A 193 1.64 30.79 -26.40
N GLY A 194 1.87 31.02 -25.11
CA GLY A 194 1.33 32.15 -24.38
C GLY A 194 1.84 33.50 -24.92
N LEU A 195 3.12 33.58 -25.28
CA LEU A 195 3.74 34.76 -25.88
C LEU A 195 3.13 35.05 -27.26
N ILE A 196 2.96 34.07 -28.11
CA ILE A 196 2.36 34.22 -29.44
C ILE A 196 0.89 34.73 -29.30
N ILE A 197 0.11 34.09 -28.46
CA ILE A 197 -1.30 34.47 -28.23
C ILE A 197 -1.36 35.86 -27.64
N GLY A 198 -0.53 36.18 -26.64
CA GLY A 198 -0.49 37.49 -26.02
C GLY A 198 -0.10 38.60 -27.02
N LEU A 199 0.87 38.31 -27.89
CA LEU A 199 1.29 39.25 -28.94
C LEU A 199 0.17 39.49 -29.97
N LEU A 200 -0.53 38.46 -30.42
CA LEU A 200 -1.65 38.56 -31.34
C LEU A 200 -2.79 39.43 -30.74
N ILE A 201 -3.16 39.16 -29.50
CA ILE A 201 -4.19 39.92 -28.79
C ILE A 201 -3.73 41.36 -28.58
N GLY A 202 -2.46 41.58 -28.22
CA GLY A 202 -1.90 42.93 -28.05
C GLY A 202 -1.93 43.75 -29.33
N VAL A 203 -1.48 43.15 -30.46
CA VAL A 203 -1.54 43.81 -31.78
C VAL A 203 -2.98 44.10 -32.22
N TYR A 204 -3.90 43.15 -32.05
CA TYR A 204 -5.31 43.33 -32.36
C TYR A 204 -5.93 44.51 -31.58
N ARG A 205 -5.60 44.60 -30.30
CA ARG A 205 -6.13 45.67 -29.41
C ARG A 205 -5.56 47.06 -29.70
N THR A 206 -4.34 47.14 -30.24
CA THR A 206 -3.65 48.42 -30.52
C THR A 206 -3.79 48.84 -31.98
N ALA A 207 -4.29 47.96 -32.86
CA ALA A 207 -4.55 48.30 -34.25
C ALA A 207 -5.60 49.46 -34.35
N PRO A 208 -5.30 50.52 -35.11
CA PRO A 208 -6.28 51.61 -35.30
C PRO A 208 -7.51 51.07 -36.02
N ALA A 209 -8.70 51.39 -35.51
CA ALA A 209 -9.95 51.03 -36.15
C ALA A 209 -9.94 51.61 -37.56
N SER A 210 -9.92 50.72 -38.56
CA SER A 210 -10.12 51.11 -39.93
C SER A 210 -11.51 51.73 -40.09
N LYS A 211 -11.56 53.02 -40.47
CA LYS A 211 -12.80 53.72 -40.81
C LYS A 211 -13.36 53.17 -42.10
#